data_fbbc11e86eb05c2e9041f909015764c7
#
_entry.id   fbbc11e86eb05c2e9041f909015764c7
#
_cell.length_a   1.000
_cell.length_b   1.000
_cell.length_c   1.000
_cell.angle_alpha   90.00
_cell.angle_beta   90.00
_cell.angle_gamma   90.00
#
_symmetry.space_group_name_H-M   'P 1'
#
loop_
_entity.id
_entity.type
_entity.pdbx_description
1 polymer ?
#
loop_
_entity_poly.entity_id
_entity_poly.type
_entity_poly.pdbx_seq_one_letter_code
_entity_poly.pdbx_strand_id
1 'polypeptide(L)'
;MTSLTANSGIETLHTSAAVRWEPRRALALSVARKRTAFVRGLRLFFTAGALTIVAVLVVQLVLGSGGAVTSETEAVSTDVRMTNPRFTGRDENLTPYAVTADTAIRRRDAADGVTELERPRLDYNFLDPGAEGSQVLAQSGRYDLPNRILDLYSDVNFRTRAGYTFQSNHARIFLREERVTGNEAVEGTGPMGTIRADSYEISDGGNHVIFSGNVRARLIQDRTAPEADAAADAGSEEGNQ
;
A
#
# COMPACT_ATOMS: atom_id res chain seq x y z
N MET A 1 5.10 -91.11 -91.57
CA MET A 1 4.37 -92.14 -90.82
C MET A 1 3.21 -91.49 -90.12
N THR A 2 2.09 -91.68 -90.74
CA THR A 2 0.90 -92.28 -90.19
C THR A 2 0.21 -91.41 -89.11
N SER A 3 -0.90 -91.03 -89.20
CA SER A 3 -2.22 -91.26 -89.83
C SER A 3 -3.28 -90.70 -88.92
N LEU A 4 -4.23 -89.97 -89.47
CA LEU A 4 -5.63 -90.32 -89.40
C LEU A 4 -6.26 -90.25 -87.99
N THR A 5 -7.40 -89.69 -87.73
CA THR A 5 -8.67 -89.62 -88.44
C THR A 5 -9.61 -88.70 -87.57
N ALA A 6 -10.30 -87.83 -88.17
CA ALA A 6 -11.74 -87.95 -88.51
C ALA A 6 -12.66 -88.05 -87.29
N ASN A 7 -13.57 -87.30 -87.14
CA ASN A 7 -14.93 -87.25 -87.60
C ASN A 7 -15.90 -86.57 -86.71
N SER A 8 -16.63 -85.68 -87.24
CA SER A 8 -18.08 -85.52 -87.32
C SER A 8 -18.88 -85.46 -86.02
N GLY A 9 -19.75 -84.60 -86.14
CA GLY A 9 -21.07 -84.71 -85.57
C GLY A 9 -21.64 -83.45 -84.99
N ILE A 10 -22.21 -82.67 -85.82
CA ILE A 10 -23.65 -82.44 -85.96
C ILE A 10 -24.32 -81.77 -84.69
N GLU A 11 -24.85 -80.63 -85.05
CA GLU A 11 -26.17 -80.12 -84.71
C GLU A 11 -26.50 -79.91 -83.25
N THR A 12 -26.95 -78.86 -82.97
CA THR A 12 -28.13 -78.02 -83.08
C THR A 12 -28.42 -77.40 -81.72
N LEU A 13 -28.77 -76.32 -81.71
CA LEU A 13 -29.95 -75.66 -81.29
C LEU A 13 -29.68 -74.29 -80.54
N HIS A 14 -30.14 -73.41 -81.27
CA HIS A 14 -30.45 -72.09 -80.75
C HIS A 14 -31.09 -72.07 -79.39
N THR A 15 -30.57 -71.35 -78.50
CA THR A 15 -31.43 -70.61 -77.52
C THR A 15 -30.73 -69.32 -77.19
N SER A 16 -31.23 -68.25 -77.76
CA SER A 16 -30.95 -66.88 -77.46
C SER A 16 -31.39 -66.58 -76.03
N ALA A 17 -30.44 -66.60 -75.10
CA ALA A 17 -30.59 -65.95 -73.82
C ALA A 17 -30.20 -64.51 -74.00
N ALA A 18 -31.24 -63.68 -74.22
CA ALA A 18 -31.11 -62.24 -74.13
C ALA A 18 -30.68 -61.95 -72.70
N VAL A 19 -29.38 -61.70 -72.53
CA VAL A 19 -28.82 -61.15 -71.29
C VAL A 19 -29.38 -59.74 -71.21
N ARG A 20 -30.47 -59.59 -70.46
CA ARG A 20 -31.05 -58.30 -70.08
C ARG A 20 -30.06 -57.53 -69.27
N TRP A 21 -29.41 -56.60 -69.87
CA TRP A 21 -28.59 -55.61 -69.22
C TRP A 21 -29.49 -54.69 -68.43
N GLU A 22 -29.82 -54.99 -67.18
CA GLU A 22 -30.40 -54.04 -66.24
C GLU A 22 -29.31 -53.06 -65.77
N PRO A 23 -29.49 -51.81 -66.04
CA PRO A 23 -28.53 -50.82 -65.62
C PRO A 23 -28.57 -50.67 -64.10
N ARG A 24 -27.62 -51.28 -63.41
CA ARG A 24 -27.38 -51.06 -61.95
C ARG A 24 -26.95 -49.61 -61.61
N ARG A 25 -27.37 -48.66 -62.44
CA ARG A 25 -27.04 -47.19 -62.23
C ARG A 25 -27.96 -46.45 -61.27
N ALA A 26 -29.08 -47.01 -60.93
CA ALA A 26 -30.05 -46.28 -60.07
C ALA A 26 -29.67 -46.25 -58.57
N LEU A 27 -28.86 -47.23 -58.09
CA LEU A 27 -28.46 -47.32 -56.74
C LEU A 27 -27.22 -46.43 -56.40
N ALA A 28 -26.38 -46.13 -57.39
CA ALA A 28 -25.23 -45.24 -57.17
C ALA A 28 -25.56 -43.76 -57.03
N LEU A 29 -26.64 -43.30 -57.63
CA LEU A 29 -27.07 -41.91 -57.59
C LEU A 29 -27.70 -41.51 -56.22
N SER A 30 -28.39 -42.44 -55.55
CA SER A 30 -29.01 -42.19 -54.26
C SER A 30 -27.94 -42.11 -53.13
N VAL A 31 -26.89 -42.92 -53.22
CA VAL A 31 -25.80 -42.89 -52.25
C VAL A 31 -24.92 -41.64 -52.45
N ALA A 32 -24.70 -41.24 -53.73
CA ALA A 32 -23.94 -40.01 -54.04
C ALA A 32 -24.67 -38.76 -53.56
N ARG A 33 -26.03 -38.70 -53.73
CA ARG A 33 -26.82 -37.56 -53.21
C ARG A 33 -26.80 -37.47 -51.69
N LYS A 34 -26.83 -38.58 -50.96
CA LYS A 34 -26.73 -38.56 -49.49
C LYS A 34 -25.37 -38.09 -48.99
N ARG A 35 -24.30 -38.47 -49.65
CA ARG A 35 -22.95 -37.99 -49.33
C ARG A 35 -22.80 -36.49 -49.61
N THR A 36 -23.32 -36.01 -50.71
CA THR A 36 -23.26 -34.58 -51.08
C THR A 36 -24.13 -33.71 -50.14
N ALA A 37 -25.29 -34.22 -49.71
CA ALA A 37 -26.14 -33.54 -48.72
C ALA A 37 -25.45 -33.51 -47.34
N PHE A 38 -24.78 -34.60 -46.94
CA PHE A 38 -24.05 -34.65 -45.69
C PHE A 38 -22.83 -33.70 -45.69
N VAL A 39 -22.06 -33.65 -46.77
CA VAL A 39 -20.94 -32.72 -46.90
C VAL A 39 -21.41 -31.26 -46.94
N ARG A 40 -22.54 -30.97 -47.61
CA ARG A 40 -23.13 -29.63 -47.56
C ARG A 40 -23.65 -29.27 -46.16
N GLY A 41 -24.28 -30.19 -45.44
CA GLY A 41 -24.72 -30.02 -44.06
C GLY A 41 -23.56 -29.76 -43.11
N LEU A 42 -22.50 -30.56 -43.27
CA LEU A 42 -21.28 -30.41 -42.45
C LEU A 42 -20.58 -29.07 -42.75
N ARG A 43 -20.48 -28.67 -44.01
CA ARG A 43 -19.91 -27.39 -44.40
C ARG A 43 -20.74 -26.20 -43.84
N LEU A 44 -22.11 -26.32 -43.93
CA LEU A 44 -23.01 -25.30 -43.36
C LEU A 44 -22.88 -25.22 -41.86
N PHE A 45 -22.70 -26.36 -41.16
CA PHE A 45 -22.51 -26.43 -39.71
C PHE A 45 -21.20 -25.75 -39.30
N PHE A 46 -20.09 -26.03 -40.00
CA PHE A 46 -18.82 -25.38 -39.70
C PHE A 46 -18.81 -23.89 -40.04
N THR A 47 -19.45 -23.47 -41.13
CA THR A 47 -19.55 -22.06 -41.48
C THR A 47 -20.47 -21.30 -40.50
N ALA A 48 -21.59 -21.90 -40.09
CA ALA A 48 -22.47 -21.34 -39.10
C ALA A 48 -21.76 -21.26 -37.73
N GLY A 49 -21.03 -22.32 -37.33
CA GLY A 49 -20.22 -22.32 -36.10
C GLY A 49 -19.14 -21.24 -36.08
N ALA A 50 -18.41 -21.12 -37.21
CA ALA A 50 -17.40 -20.07 -37.35
C ALA A 50 -18.01 -18.67 -37.29
N LEU A 51 -19.17 -18.46 -37.93
CA LEU A 51 -19.90 -17.17 -37.88
C LEU A 51 -20.39 -16.87 -36.47
N THR A 52 -20.85 -17.88 -35.74
CA THR A 52 -21.28 -17.71 -34.33
C THR A 52 -20.09 -17.31 -33.43
N ILE A 53 -18.93 -17.95 -33.62
CA ILE A 53 -17.71 -17.61 -32.86
C ILE A 53 -17.27 -16.16 -33.16
N VAL A 54 -17.28 -15.78 -34.46
CA VAL A 54 -16.96 -14.41 -34.85
C VAL A 54 -17.97 -13.41 -34.29
N ALA A 55 -19.27 -13.74 -34.34
CA ALA A 55 -20.30 -12.89 -33.76
C ALA A 55 -20.13 -12.73 -32.23
N VAL A 56 -19.83 -13.81 -31.51
CA VAL A 56 -19.53 -13.76 -30.07
C VAL A 56 -18.28 -12.91 -29.78
N LEU A 57 -17.24 -13.05 -30.58
CA LEU A 57 -16.04 -12.22 -30.45
C LEU A 57 -16.32 -10.74 -30.74
N VAL A 58 -17.12 -10.43 -31.76
CA VAL A 58 -17.53 -9.04 -32.06
C VAL A 58 -18.42 -8.49 -30.95
N VAL A 59 -19.36 -9.28 -30.45
CA VAL A 59 -20.19 -8.88 -29.29
C VAL A 59 -19.32 -8.67 -28.06
N GLN A 60 -18.36 -9.54 -27.80
CA GLN A 60 -17.39 -9.32 -26.70
C GLN A 60 -16.52 -8.08 -26.93
N LEU A 61 -16.13 -7.81 -28.17
CA LEU A 61 -15.36 -6.60 -28.48
C LEU A 61 -16.19 -5.32 -28.31
N VAL A 62 -17.47 -5.35 -28.71
CA VAL A 62 -18.35 -4.17 -28.64
C VAL A 62 -18.97 -3.98 -27.25
N LEU A 63 -19.39 -5.05 -26.58
CA LEU A 63 -19.91 -5.02 -25.20
C LEU A 63 -18.81 -5.12 -24.15
N GLY A 64 -17.68 -5.77 -24.45
CA GLY A 64 -16.52 -5.87 -23.58
C GLY A 64 -15.65 -4.60 -23.53
N SER A 65 -15.86 -3.66 -24.44
CA SER A 65 -15.25 -2.33 -24.30
C SER A 65 -15.98 -1.45 -23.27
N GLY A 66 -17.12 -1.91 -22.72
CA GLY A 66 -17.82 -1.27 -21.59
C GLY A 66 -17.64 -2.00 -20.26
N GLY A 67 -17.15 -3.21 -20.28
CA GLY A 67 -16.64 -3.95 -19.13
C GLY A 67 -15.14 -4.02 -19.29
N ALA A 68 -14.45 -2.92 -18.99
CA ALA A 68 -13.08 -3.06 -18.56
C ALA A 68 -13.12 -4.15 -17.50
N VAL A 69 -12.63 -5.36 -17.85
CA VAL A 69 -11.81 -6.05 -16.90
C VAL A 69 -10.77 -4.97 -16.57
N THR A 70 -11.04 -4.23 -15.55
CA THR A 70 -9.98 -3.67 -14.74
C THR A 70 -9.26 -4.94 -14.26
N SER A 71 -8.43 -5.53 -15.11
CA SER A 71 -7.10 -5.76 -14.66
C SER A 71 -6.79 -4.39 -14.07
N GLU A 72 -6.98 -4.25 -12.78
CA GLU A 72 -6.12 -3.47 -11.98
C GLU A 72 -4.73 -3.94 -12.45
N THR A 73 -4.29 -3.37 -13.58
CA THR A 73 -2.93 -3.02 -13.71
C THR A 73 -2.79 -2.18 -12.44
N GLU A 74 -2.46 -2.83 -11.34
CA GLU A 74 -1.62 -2.20 -10.35
C GLU A 74 -0.64 -1.47 -11.25
N ALA A 75 -0.93 -0.20 -11.45
CA ALA A 75 0.06 0.73 -11.93
C ALA A 75 1.18 0.38 -11.01
N VAL A 76 2.20 -0.30 -11.53
CA VAL A 76 3.36 -0.70 -10.75
C VAL A 76 3.74 0.61 -10.13
N SER A 77 3.13 0.86 -8.98
CA SER A 77 3.35 2.09 -8.26
C SER A 77 4.83 1.98 -8.00
N THR A 78 5.55 2.84 -8.70
CA THR A 78 7.00 2.90 -8.63
C THR A 78 7.41 3.22 -7.20
N ASP A 79 6.42 3.32 -6.32
CA ASP A 79 6.49 3.64 -4.92
C ASP A 79 6.91 2.42 -4.10
N VAL A 80 7.91 2.61 -3.28
CA VAL A 80 8.36 1.61 -2.32
C VAL A 80 7.49 1.73 -1.06
N ARG A 81 6.66 0.72 -0.80
CA ARG A 81 5.88 0.62 0.43
C ARG A 81 6.60 -0.28 1.43
N MET A 82 6.75 0.19 2.65
CA MET A 82 7.35 -0.53 3.77
C MET A 82 6.32 -0.69 4.88
N THR A 83 6.26 -1.85 5.50
CA THR A 83 5.41 -2.14 6.68
C THR A 83 6.31 -2.19 7.91
N ASN A 84 5.89 -1.52 8.98
CA ASN A 84 6.66 -1.37 10.23
C ASN A 84 8.10 -0.89 10.01
N PRO A 85 8.31 0.19 9.23
CA PRO A 85 9.65 0.68 8.98
C PRO A 85 10.29 1.19 10.28
N ARG A 86 11.62 1.08 10.35
CA ARG A 86 12.42 1.64 11.44
C ARG A 86 13.64 2.34 10.85
N PHE A 87 13.70 3.64 11.05
CA PHE A 87 14.84 4.46 10.67
C PHE A 87 15.61 4.85 11.94
N THR A 88 16.90 4.61 11.98
CA THR A 88 17.73 4.94 13.13
C THR A 88 18.84 5.89 12.73
N GLY A 89 19.23 6.76 13.63
CA GLY A 89 20.31 7.72 13.42
C GLY A 89 20.90 8.21 14.72
N ARG A 90 21.79 9.18 14.59
CA ARG A 90 22.37 9.93 15.72
C ARG A 90 22.33 11.42 15.37
N ASP A 91 22.11 12.23 16.38
CA ASP A 91 22.21 13.69 16.30
C ASP A 91 23.67 14.18 16.31
N GLU A 92 23.86 15.49 16.44
CA GLU A 92 25.20 16.10 16.54
C GLU A 92 25.91 15.75 17.85
N ASN A 93 25.17 15.44 18.91
CA ASN A 93 25.68 15.02 20.21
C ASN A 93 25.88 13.49 20.30
N LEU A 94 25.78 12.78 19.15
CA LEU A 94 25.82 11.32 19.07
C LEU A 94 24.70 10.60 19.82
N THR A 95 23.66 11.30 20.24
CA THR A 95 22.48 10.72 20.88
C THR A 95 21.68 9.90 19.85
N PRO A 96 21.41 8.63 20.15
CA PRO A 96 20.66 7.79 19.22
C PRO A 96 19.17 8.16 19.18
N TYR A 97 18.58 8.08 17.99
CA TYR A 97 17.14 8.20 17.79
C TYR A 97 16.60 7.10 16.87
N ALA A 98 15.33 6.82 16.99
CA ALA A 98 14.61 5.91 16.12
C ALA A 98 13.28 6.53 15.69
N VAL A 99 13.03 6.55 14.38
CA VAL A 99 11.72 6.86 13.78
C VAL A 99 11.11 5.55 13.32
N THR A 100 9.94 5.22 13.84
CA THR A 100 9.15 4.07 13.45
C THR A 100 7.79 4.52 12.92
N ALA A 101 7.12 3.71 12.12
CA ALA A 101 5.77 3.97 11.64
C ALA A 101 5.06 2.64 11.34
N ASP A 102 3.75 2.67 11.18
CA ASP A 102 3.02 1.47 10.75
C ASP A 102 3.24 1.21 9.26
N THR A 103 3.23 2.26 8.47
CA THR A 103 3.49 2.20 7.03
C THR A 103 4.38 3.38 6.61
N ALA A 104 5.26 3.13 5.65
CA ALA A 104 5.98 4.19 4.96
C ALA A 104 5.89 4.01 3.45
N ILE A 105 5.66 5.12 2.75
CA ILE A 105 5.58 5.16 1.29
C ILE A 105 6.65 6.13 0.78
N ARG A 106 7.56 5.61 -0.02
CA ARG A 106 8.56 6.39 -0.72
C ARG A 106 8.28 6.40 -2.21
N ARG A 107 7.98 7.57 -2.75
CA ARG A 107 7.79 7.75 -4.20
C ARG A 107 9.15 7.77 -4.88
N ARG A 108 9.29 7.01 -5.96
CA ARG A 108 10.55 6.98 -6.73
C ARG A 108 10.75 8.21 -7.58
N ASP A 109 9.69 8.84 -8.00
CA ASP A 109 9.69 10.08 -8.79
C ASP A 109 9.92 11.33 -7.93
N ALA A 110 9.80 11.22 -6.61
CA ALA A 110 10.14 12.30 -5.69
C ALA A 110 11.67 12.46 -5.62
N ALA A 111 12.17 13.49 -6.29
CA ALA A 111 13.61 13.80 -6.37
C ALA A 111 14.21 14.18 -4.99
N ASP A 112 13.37 14.49 -4.02
CA ASP A 112 13.73 14.96 -2.68
C ASP A 112 14.01 13.83 -1.67
N GLY A 113 13.71 12.57 -2.02
CA GLY A 113 13.92 11.42 -1.13
C GLY A 113 13.02 11.38 0.10
N VAL A 114 11.94 12.17 0.11
CA VAL A 114 10.97 12.24 1.19
C VAL A 114 10.15 10.94 1.26
N THR A 115 9.93 10.48 2.48
CA THR A 115 9.13 9.30 2.79
C THR A 115 7.89 9.71 3.59
N GLU A 116 6.70 9.39 3.11
CA GLU A 116 5.45 9.60 3.84
C GLU A 116 5.28 8.50 4.88
N LEU A 117 4.88 8.87 6.10
CA LEU A 117 4.74 7.97 7.24
C LEU A 117 3.30 7.99 7.77
N GLU A 118 2.78 6.83 8.09
CA GLU A 118 1.50 6.64 8.76
C GLU A 118 1.75 6.24 10.21
N ARG A 119 1.15 6.97 11.16
CA ARG A 119 1.34 6.84 12.60
C ARG A 119 2.81 6.80 13.01
N PRO A 120 3.58 7.84 12.66
CA PRO A 120 4.98 7.91 13.04
C PRO A 120 5.15 8.04 14.55
N ARG A 121 6.21 7.42 15.03
CA ARG A 121 6.70 7.51 16.39
C ARG A 121 8.20 7.77 16.36
N LEU A 122 8.62 8.80 17.05
CA LEU A 122 10.01 9.14 17.26
C LEU A 122 10.39 8.86 18.72
N ASP A 123 11.41 8.07 18.92
CA ASP A 123 12.01 7.78 20.22
C ASP A 123 13.45 8.32 20.23
N TYR A 124 13.76 9.21 21.16
CA TYR A 124 15.12 9.68 21.42
C TYR A 124 15.74 8.90 22.60
N ASN A 125 17.03 8.57 22.47
CA ASN A 125 17.81 7.91 23.51
C ASN A 125 17.24 6.54 23.93
N PHE A 126 16.74 5.78 22.96
CA PHE A 126 16.11 4.46 23.18
C PHE A 126 17.09 3.35 23.61
N LEU A 127 18.40 3.60 23.51
CA LEU A 127 19.44 2.63 23.91
C LEU A 127 19.76 2.68 25.41
N ASP A 128 19.26 3.67 26.12
CA ASP A 128 19.45 3.78 27.57
C ASP A 128 18.15 3.35 28.28
N PRO A 129 18.03 2.10 28.75
CA PRO A 129 16.79 1.58 29.32
C PRO A 129 16.43 2.19 30.68
N GLY A 130 17.33 2.96 31.29
CA GLY A 130 17.08 3.65 32.56
C GLY A 130 16.67 5.12 32.42
N ALA A 131 16.80 5.69 31.21
CA ALA A 131 16.40 7.06 30.94
C ALA A 131 15.02 7.07 30.28
N GLU A 132 14.04 7.74 30.85
CA GLU A 132 12.80 8.06 30.16
C GLU A 132 13.14 8.97 28.96
N GLY A 133 13.26 8.37 27.80
CA GLY A 133 13.57 9.06 26.55
C GLY A 133 12.42 10.00 26.16
N SER A 134 12.73 11.07 25.44
CA SER A 134 11.71 11.88 24.80
C SER A 134 11.02 11.10 23.67
N GLN A 135 9.70 11.19 23.63
CA GLN A 135 8.89 10.47 22.65
C GLN A 135 7.94 11.42 21.95
N VAL A 136 7.80 11.26 20.63
CA VAL A 136 6.83 12.01 19.82
C VAL A 136 5.98 11.04 19.01
N LEU A 137 4.68 11.26 19.02
CA LEU A 137 3.68 10.51 18.27
C LEU A 137 2.88 11.46 17.39
N ALA A 138 2.43 11.01 16.23
CA ALA A 138 1.50 11.74 15.36
C ALA A 138 0.66 10.78 14.52
N GLN A 139 -0.39 11.29 13.83
CA GLN A 139 -1.20 10.49 12.93
C GLN A 139 -0.53 10.31 11.57
N SER A 140 0.19 11.32 11.10
CA SER A 140 0.92 11.25 9.83
C SER A 140 2.19 12.08 9.88
N GLY A 141 3.11 11.82 8.96
CA GLY A 141 4.36 12.56 8.88
C GLY A 141 5.07 12.41 7.55
N ARG A 142 6.09 13.23 7.36
CA ARG A 142 7.03 13.17 6.25
C ARG A 142 8.44 13.14 6.80
N TYR A 143 9.20 12.18 6.36
CA TYR A 143 10.60 12.05 6.77
C TYR A 143 11.53 12.32 5.58
N ASP A 144 12.26 13.40 5.66
CA ASP A 144 13.35 13.76 4.76
C ASP A 144 14.65 13.12 5.32
N LEU A 145 15.03 11.98 4.76
CA LEU A 145 16.21 11.25 5.20
C LEU A 145 17.53 12.00 4.95
N PRO A 146 17.76 12.61 3.78
CA PRO A 146 18.97 13.40 3.53
C PRO A 146 19.19 14.53 4.52
N ASN A 147 18.14 15.31 4.79
CA ASN A 147 18.21 16.47 5.66
C ASN A 147 17.96 16.13 7.14
N ARG A 148 17.50 14.89 7.42
CA ARG A 148 17.13 14.43 8.77
C ARG A 148 16.06 15.31 9.41
N ILE A 149 15.05 15.69 8.63
CA ILE A 149 13.90 16.47 9.07
C ILE A 149 12.67 15.57 9.10
N LEU A 150 11.95 15.60 10.22
CA LEU A 150 10.71 14.90 10.40
C LEU A 150 9.58 15.92 10.59
N ASP A 151 8.72 16.08 9.61
CA ASP A 151 7.49 16.86 9.70
C ASP A 151 6.34 15.96 10.15
N LEU A 152 5.68 16.33 11.22
CA LEU A 152 4.57 15.60 11.83
C LEU A 152 3.28 16.42 11.75
N TYR A 153 2.18 15.71 11.45
CA TYR A 153 0.86 16.33 11.25
C TYR A 153 -0.21 15.55 12.00
N SER A 154 -1.17 16.29 12.53
CA SER A 154 -2.36 15.82 13.24
C SER A 154 -2.04 15.05 14.53
N ASP A 155 -2.60 15.53 15.63
CA ASP A 155 -2.47 14.93 16.96
C ASP A 155 -1.00 14.69 17.38
N VAL A 156 -0.15 15.67 17.12
CA VAL A 156 1.25 15.58 17.55
C VAL A 156 1.32 15.64 19.05
N ASN A 157 1.81 14.58 19.66
CA ASN A 157 1.95 14.43 21.10
C ASN A 157 3.42 14.23 21.44
N PHE A 158 3.99 15.19 22.12
CA PHE A 158 5.39 15.19 22.51
C PHE A 158 5.52 15.03 24.03
N ARG A 159 6.31 14.07 24.49
CA ARG A 159 6.60 13.83 25.90
C ARG A 159 8.10 14.01 26.15
N THR A 160 8.43 14.90 27.08
CA THR A 160 9.82 15.16 27.46
C THR A 160 10.26 14.31 28.65
N ARG A 161 11.57 14.19 28.84
CA ARG A 161 12.18 13.55 30.02
C ARG A 161 11.79 14.25 31.35
N ALA A 162 11.56 15.56 31.30
CA ALA A 162 11.18 16.36 32.47
C ALA A 162 9.69 16.19 32.87
N GLY A 163 8.95 15.27 32.25
CA GLY A 163 7.55 15.01 32.57
C GLY A 163 6.57 16.01 31.94
N TYR A 164 7.00 16.83 30.99
CA TYR A 164 6.13 17.69 30.22
C TYR A 164 5.54 16.94 29.03
N THR A 165 4.26 17.18 28.78
CA THR A 165 3.56 16.72 27.60
C THR A 165 3.07 17.93 26.82
N PHE A 166 3.36 17.96 25.52
CA PHE A 166 2.87 18.98 24.60
C PHE A 166 2.00 18.35 23.54
N GLN A 167 0.91 19.04 23.19
CA GLN A 167 0.00 18.64 22.13
C GLN A 167 -0.12 19.77 21.12
N SER A 168 -0.01 19.44 19.83
CA SER A 168 -0.15 20.37 18.72
C SER A 168 -0.65 19.63 17.49
N ASN A 169 -1.05 20.36 16.44
CA ASN A 169 -1.41 19.72 15.16
C ASN A 169 -0.24 19.66 14.17
N HIS A 170 0.85 20.35 14.45
CA HIS A 170 2.03 20.34 13.59
C HIS A 170 3.31 20.48 14.41
N ALA A 171 4.33 19.70 14.03
CA ALA A 171 5.69 19.82 14.54
C ALA A 171 6.71 19.50 13.43
N ARG A 172 7.73 20.34 13.31
CA ARG A 172 8.90 20.07 12.49
C ARG A 172 10.09 19.80 13.39
N ILE A 173 10.66 18.62 13.26
CA ILE A 173 11.74 18.11 14.09
C ILE A 173 13.02 18.02 13.27
N PHE A 174 14.02 18.77 13.66
CA PHE A 174 15.37 18.74 13.12
C PHE A 174 16.19 17.74 13.94
N LEU A 175 16.22 16.50 13.47
CA LEU A 175 16.78 15.37 14.20
C LEU A 175 18.31 15.48 14.43
N ARG A 176 18.99 16.28 13.63
CA ARG A 176 20.42 16.53 13.77
C ARG A 176 20.69 17.51 14.93
N GLU A 177 19.87 18.54 15.03
CA GLU A 177 20.03 19.69 15.92
C GLU A 177 19.27 19.53 17.25
N GLU A 178 18.54 18.41 17.44
CA GLU A 178 17.63 18.21 18.58
C GLU A 178 16.63 19.36 18.77
N ARG A 179 16.20 19.96 17.68
CA ARG A 179 15.32 21.12 17.69
C ARG A 179 13.94 20.76 17.15
N VAL A 180 12.90 21.21 17.82
CA VAL A 180 11.50 21.06 17.42
C VAL A 180 10.89 22.43 17.28
N THR A 181 10.20 22.69 16.16
CA THR A 181 9.45 23.93 15.94
C THR A 181 8.01 23.63 15.57
N GLY A 182 7.07 24.42 16.03
CA GLY A 182 5.67 24.35 15.65
C GLY A 182 5.08 25.75 15.47
N ASN A 183 4.41 25.93 14.33
CA ASN A 183 3.75 27.19 13.97
C ASN A 183 2.23 27.15 14.20
N GLU A 184 1.76 26.14 14.90
CA GLU A 184 0.37 25.96 15.27
C GLU A 184 0.20 25.95 16.78
N ALA A 185 -1.04 26.19 17.23
CA ALA A 185 -1.35 26.24 18.65
C ALA A 185 -0.83 24.99 19.39
N VAL A 186 -0.24 25.24 20.55
CA VAL A 186 0.29 24.21 21.43
C VAL A 186 -0.31 24.31 22.82
N GLU A 187 -0.60 23.16 23.38
CA GLU A 187 -0.97 23.02 24.81
C GLU A 187 0.09 22.18 25.50
N GLY A 188 0.69 22.73 26.53
CA GLY A 188 1.68 22.04 27.35
C GLY A 188 1.14 21.80 28.78
N THR A 189 1.42 20.62 29.32
CA THR A 189 1.11 20.24 30.69
C THR A 189 2.35 19.61 31.31
N GLY A 190 2.65 19.97 32.52
CA GLY A 190 3.78 19.43 33.25
C GLY A 190 3.71 19.65 34.75
N PRO A 191 4.74 19.28 35.50
CA PRO A 191 4.78 19.39 36.97
C PRO A 191 4.56 20.80 37.49
N MET A 192 5.01 21.80 36.73
CA MET A 192 4.90 23.21 37.12
C MET A 192 3.57 23.88 36.70
N GLY A 193 2.70 23.17 35.96
CA GLY A 193 1.44 23.73 35.51
C GLY A 193 1.11 23.47 34.04
N THR A 194 0.35 24.40 33.44
CA THR A 194 -0.08 24.29 32.04
C THR A 194 0.28 25.55 31.27
N ILE A 195 0.55 25.41 30.00
CA ILE A 195 0.87 26.51 29.09
C ILE A 195 0.12 26.35 27.77
N ARG A 196 -0.29 27.46 27.17
CA ARG A 196 -0.84 27.57 25.83
C ARG A 196 -0.12 28.67 25.07
N ALA A 197 0.14 28.44 23.78
CA ALA A 197 0.73 29.43 22.89
C ALA A 197 0.30 29.18 21.45
N ASP A 198 0.55 30.12 20.55
CA ASP A 198 0.25 29.99 19.13
C ASP A 198 1.41 29.26 18.36
N SER A 199 2.63 29.36 18.87
CA SER A 199 3.82 28.71 18.31
C SER A 199 4.83 28.39 19.41
N TYR A 200 5.74 27.46 19.08
CA TYR A 200 6.75 27.01 20.03
C TYR A 200 8.05 26.59 19.34
N GLU A 201 9.13 26.68 20.08
CA GLU A 201 10.42 26.12 19.73
C GLU A 201 10.99 25.39 20.96
N ILE A 202 11.42 24.15 20.78
CA ILE A 202 12.07 23.34 21.79
C ILE A 202 13.45 22.99 21.28
N SER A 203 14.48 23.20 22.07
CA SER A 203 15.87 22.90 21.73
C SER A 203 16.62 22.30 22.91
N ASP A 204 17.83 21.85 22.67
CA ASP A 204 18.71 21.27 23.70
C ASP A 204 18.02 20.10 24.43
N GLY A 205 17.46 19.16 23.65
CA GLY A 205 16.79 17.97 24.20
C GLY A 205 15.59 18.27 25.11
N GLY A 206 14.98 19.45 24.99
CA GLY A 206 13.83 19.88 25.81
C GLY A 206 14.20 20.76 27.00
N ASN A 207 15.46 21.12 27.18
CA ASN A 207 15.91 21.98 28.26
C ASN A 207 15.60 23.46 28.01
N HIS A 208 15.51 23.85 26.72
CA HIS A 208 15.18 25.19 26.32
C HIS A 208 13.90 25.22 25.51
N VAL A 209 12.91 25.94 26.01
CA VAL A 209 11.58 26.03 25.38
C VAL A 209 11.16 27.46 25.25
N ILE A 210 10.81 27.93 24.06
CA ILE A 210 10.31 29.25 23.75
C ILE A 210 8.86 29.10 23.25
N PHE A 211 7.97 29.86 23.85
CA PHE A 211 6.57 29.98 23.43
C PHE A 211 6.31 31.38 22.92
N SER A 212 5.57 31.50 21.81
CA SER A 212 5.27 32.77 21.17
C SER A 212 3.82 32.86 20.74
N GLY A 213 3.25 34.06 20.78
CA GLY A 213 1.86 34.37 20.43
C GLY A 213 0.84 33.93 21.49
N ASN A 214 0.02 34.85 21.95
CA ASN A 214 -1.10 34.61 22.89
C ASN A 214 -0.78 33.66 24.06
N VAL A 215 0.45 33.77 24.61
CA VAL A 215 0.94 32.87 25.65
C VAL A 215 0.10 33.03 26.92
N ARG A 216 -0.43 31.92 27.41
CA ARG A 216 -1.17 31.82 28.68
C ARG A 216 -0.58 30.68 29.51
N ALA A 217 -0.01 31.03 30.67
CA ALA A 217 0.54 30.05 31.60
C ALA A 217 -0.25 30.07 32.92
N ARG A 218 -0.51 28.87 33.45
CA ARG A 218 -1.02 28.67 34.80
C ARG A 218 0.00 27.87 35.57
N LEU A 219 0.63 28.50 36.58
CA LEU A 219 1.63 27.83 37.38
C LEU A 219 0.98 27.29 38.66
N ILE A 220 1.37 26.13 39.09
CA ILE A 220 1.05 25.52 40.36
C ILE A 220 2.19 25.88 41.31
N GLN A 221 1.97 26.77 42.29
CA GLN A 221 2.91 27.01 43.37
C GLN A 221 2.71 25.92 44.43
N ASP A 222 3.69 25.05 44.58
CA ASP A 222 3.76 24.18 45.74
C ASP A 222 4.05 25.07 46.97
N ARG A 223 3.01 25.36 47.75
CA ARG A 223 3.12 26.14 48.98
C ARG A 223 3.70 25.23 50.06
N THR A 224 4.93 24.76 49.87
CA THR A 224 5.71 24.14 50.93
C THR A 224 6.96 24.98 51.18
N ALA A 225 6.74 26.24 51.60
CA ALA A 225 7.77 26.94 52.36
C ALA A 225 7.52 26.63 53.84
N PRO A 226 8.47 26.11 54.59
CA PRO A 226 8.30 25.98 56.03
C PRO A 226 8.25 27.38 56.63
N GLU A 227 7.16 27.66 57.30
CA GLU A 227 6.97 28.76 58.23
C GLU A 227 7.92 28.49 59.45
N ALA A 228 9.17 28.86 59.30
CA ALA A 228 10.22 28.73 60.33
C ALA A 228 11.00 30.03 60.41
N ASP A 229 10.33 31.12 60.80
CA ASP A 229 11.02 32.28 61.33
C ASP A 229 10.08 33.26 62.04
N ALA A 230 9.07 32.80 62.78
CA ALA A 230 8.22 33.62 63.59
C ALA A 230 8.29 33.28 65.09
N ALA A 231 9.34 32.58 65.55
CA ALA A 231 9.48 32.18 66.94
C ALA A 231 10.85 32.53 67.56
N ALA A 232 11.55 33.52 67.02
CA ALA A 232 12.85 33.93 67.57
C ALA A 232 12.92 35.40 68.15
N ASP A 233 11.76 36.12 68.25
CA ASP A 233 11.80 37.48 68.82
C ASP A 233 10.85 37.70 70.00
N ALA A 234 10.67 36.66 70.83
CA ALA A 234 9.91 36.84 72.11
C ALA A 234 10.68 36.21 73.28
N GLY A 235 11.90 36.69 73.57
CA GLY A 235 12.63 36.12 74.69
C GLY A 235 13.90 36.85 75.09
N SER A 236 13.91 38.19 75.07
CA SER A 236 15.03 38.92 75.70
C SER A 236 14.62 40.29 76.30
N GLU A 237 13.67 40.24 77.20
CA GLU A 237 13.49 41.32 78.16
C GLU A 237 12.97 40.75 79.50
N GLU A 238 13.90 40.34 80.36
CA GLU A 238 13.70 40.42 81.80
C GLU A 238 15.00 40.00 82.52
N GLY A 239 15.60 40.99 83.27
CA GLY A 239 16.59 40.63 84.26
C GLY A 239 17.72 41.62 84.47
N ASN A 240 17.42 42.83 84.82
CA ASN A 240 18.37 43.66 85.56
C ASN A 240 17.76 44.18 86.83
N GLN A 241 18.12 43.62 88.01
CA GLN A 241 18.29 44.29 89.28
C GLN A 241 19.47 43.65 89.99
#